data_ba5f187d018c435c8faea5b2995632da
#
_entry.id   ba5f187d018c435c8faea5b2995632da
#
_cell.length_a   1.000
_cell.length_b   1.000
_cell.length_c   1.000
_cell.angle_alpha   90.00
_cell.angle_beta   90.00
_cell.angle_gamma   90.00
#
_symmetry.space_group_name_H-M   'P 1'
#
loop_
_entity.id
_entity.type
_entity.pdbx_description
1 polymer ?
#
loop_
_entity_poly.entity_id
_entity_poly.type
_entity_poly.pdbx_seq_one_letter_code
_entity_poly.pdbx_strand_id
1 'polypeptide(L)'
;MATPQLSPGVLTREVDLTVGRAENVLDNIGAIAGPFEIGPIDEPTDITTETQLINTFGKPISTDAQYQYWMTAASFLTYGGVLKVVRTDDDDLVNANGNRSHETVVTDLKIKSYDDYVANYAGVGQTFGYAAKTPGTWANNLKVCVIDNAADQVLGIGTTSGVSVGMGVSVSLTNQVIAGSGDTSSFTGHLKGIITGLGATTIDVKITQRVTTAGVSTDITYAQGDQARSILAGNNVSVINSSEVGVATAKIEGGNYAKDWYDEQTMGLTNSTVYWKSISPRPDTSNWAADRSSKNDGIHVVVVDDLGDVTGIQGNILEKNLNLSKAKDAVSSENAPQKIFYKDYLSIYSEYVYAGDDPSDGSDGFKAASDFSSGYTAITAASGGWNRNAQGITFNVIGNDTYTLTAGADYSATGGYTATLGNLITSYNLFKNKDEIAVDYLLMGPGLGDKAASQSKAGRLISIAGERKDCMATISPHRADVVDLSLIHI
;
A
#
# COMPACT_ATOMS: atom_id res chain seq x y z
N MET A 1 37.29 43.57 10.51
CA MET A 1 37.76 44.12 9.23
C MET A 1 39.28 44.15 9.29
N ALA A 2 39.95 43.43 8.42
CA ALA A 2 41.41 43.46 8.34
C ALA A 2 41.80 44.74 7.59
N THR A 3 42.58 45.58 8.21
CA THR A 3 43.13 46.78 7.56
C THR A 3 44.16 46.38 6.50
N PRO A 4 44.07 46.92 5.29
CA PRO A 4 45.06 46.61 4.24
C PRO A 4 46.42 47.15 4.62
N GLN A 5 47.44 46.33 4.45
CA GLN A 5 48.83 46.74 4.68
C GLN A 5 49.29 47.70 3.57
N LEU A 6 49.70 48.89 3.97
CA LEU A 6 50.06 49.98 3.03
C LEU A 6 51.55 50.03 2.64
N SER A 7 52.38 49.11 3.09
CA SER A 7 53.80 49.00 2.76
C SER A 7 54.24 47.52 2.70
N PRO A 8 55.30 47.22 1.90
CA PRO A 8 55.82 45.86 1.86
C PRO A 8 56.39 45.46 3.23
N GLY A 9 55.81 44.41 3.80
CA GLY A 9 56.22 43.84 5.06
C GLY A 9 55.79 42.38 5.16
N VAL A 10 56.42 41.61 6.01
CA VAL A 10 56.05 40.22 6.29
C VAL A 10 54.85 40.22 7.23
N LEU A 11 53.72 39.76 6.75
CA LEU A 11 52.52 39.51 7.58
C LEU A 11 52.64 38.12 8.17
N THR A 12 53.02 37.98 9.39
CA THR A 12 52.89 36.71 10.16
C THR A 12 51.48 36.59 10.65
N ARG A 13 50.76 35.61 10.11
CA ARG A 13 49.43 35.20 10.59
C ARG A 13 49.64 33.96 11.46
N GLU A 14 49.46 34.09 12.74
CA GLU A 14 49.39 32.95 13.64
C GLU A 14 48.06 32.22 13.33
N VAL A 15 48.14 31.04 12.77
CA VAL A 15 47.00 30.14 12.60
C VAL A 15 47.11 29.17 13.75
N ASP A 16 46.27 29.38 14.75
CA ASP A 16 46.11 28.40 15.82
C ASP A 16 45.49 27.14 15.27
N LEU A 17 46.27 26.14 14.96
CA LEU A 17 45.88 24.84 14.52
C LEU A 17 45.39 23.95 15.68
N THR A 18 45.43 24.43 16.90
CA THR A 18 44.95 23.71 18.08
C THR A 18 43.47 23.95 18.39
N VAL A 19 42.85 24.97 17.77
CA VAL A 19 41.42 25.28 17.95
C VAL A 19 40.60 24.73 16.81
N GLY A 20 40.71 23.50 16.51
CA GLY A 20 39.99 23.00 15.39
C GLY A 20 39.54 21.56 15.47
N ARG A 21 39.90 20.85 16.50
CA ARG A 21 39.12 19.69 16.85
C ARG A 21 38.03 20.15 17.82
N ALA A 22 36.85 20.53 17.28
CA ALA A 22 35.65 20.16 17.97
C ALA A 22 35.89 18.71 18.34
N GLU A 23 36.00 18.38 19.63
CA GLU A 23 35.85 17.02 20.05
C GLU A 23 34.62 16.57 19.33
N ASN A 24 34.76 15.61 18.42
CA ASN A 24 33.60 14.89 17.92
C ASN A 24 32.85 14.52 19.18
N VAL A 25 31.68 15.08 19.37
CA VAL A 25 30.71 14.48 20.24
C VAL A 25 30.74 13.03 19.79
N LEU A 26 31.24 12.16 20.65
CA LEU A 26 31.32 10.74 20.37
C LEU A 26 29.88 10.33 20.17
N ASP A 27 29.45 10.31 18.93
CA ASP A 27 28.19 9.70 18.56
C ASP A 27 28.38 8.23 18.88
N ASN A 28 27.85 7.80 20.02
CA ASN A 28 27.85 6.39 20.39
C ASN A 28 26.93 5.66 19.41
N ILE A 29 27.50 5.01 18.41
CA ILE A 29 26.76 4.29 17.41
C ILE A 29 26.75 2.81 17.80
N GLY A 30 25.57 2.34 18.22
CA GLY A 30 25.34 0.91 18.47
C GLY A 30 24.81 0.21 17.25
N ALA A 31 24.97 -1.11 17.19
CA ALA A 31 24.37 -1.96 16.18
C ALA A 31 23.81 -3.25 16.80
N ILE A 32 22.60 -3.62 16.41
CA ILE A 32 21.91 -4.83 16.85
C ILE A 32 21.17 -5.47 15.70
N ALA A 33 21.18 -6.80 15.61
CA ALA A 33 20.32 -7.57 14.72
C ALA A 33 19.47 -8.52 15.54
N GLY A 34 18.19 -8.64 15.16
CA GLY A 34 17.26 -9.51 15.88
C GLY A 34 15.89 -9.68 15.18
N PRO A 35 15.08 -10.57 15.73
CA PRO A 35 13.74 -10.83 15.20
C PRO A 35 12.75 -9.79 15.71
N PHE A 36 12.70 -8.63 15.06
CA PHE A 36 11.74 -7.59 15.37
C PHE A 36 10.40 -7.86 14.68
N GLU A 37 9.30 -7.30 15.24
CA GLU A 37 7.94 -7.54 14.79
C GLU A 37 7.69 -7.01 13.37
N ILE A 38 8.08 -5.79 13.10
CA ILE A 38 7.92 -5.10 11.83
C ILE A 38 9.27 -4.49 11.41
N GLY A 39 9.29 -3.83 10.27
CA GLY A 39 10.46 -3.12 9.76
C GLY A 39 11.16 -3.80 8.59
N PRO A 40 12.08 -3.08 7.93
CA PRO A 40 12.81 -3.61 6.79
C PRO A 40 13.72 -4.77 7.21
N ILE A 41 13.80 -5.77 6.35
CA ILE A 41 14.63 -6.97 6.56
C ILE A 41 16.00 -6.75 5.95
N ASP A 42 17.04 -7.18 6.68
CA ASP A 42 18.44 -7.13 6.25
C ASP A 42 18.91 -5.71 5.80
N GLU A 43 18.29 -4.68 6.35
CA GLU A 43 18.60 -3.29 6.08
C GLU A 43 18.92 -2.55 7.39
N PRO A 44 20.15 -2.04 7.57
CA PRO A 44 20.52 -1.27 8.76
C PRO A 44 19.78 0.07 8.80
N THR A 45 18.91 0.23 9.77
CA THR A 45 18.09 1.43 9.97
C THR A 45 18.54 2.21 11.20
N ASP A 46 18.74 3.53 11.05
CA ASP A 46 19.17 4.41 12.11
C ASP A 46 18.02 4.80 13.03
N ILE A 47 18.13 4.45 14.30
CA ILE A 47 17.15 4.73 15.35
C ILE A 47 17.81 5.60 16.41
N THR A 48 17.16 6.71 16.78
CA THR A 48 17.67 7.67 17.76
C THR A 48 16.83 7.76 19.03
N THR A 49 15.59 7.28 18.98
CA THR A 49 14.66 7.32 20.11
C THR A 49 13.87 6.02 20.23
N GLU A 50 13.42 5.72 21.45
CA GLU A 50 12.55 4.57 21.71
C GLU A 50 11.22 4.67 20.94
N THR A 51 10.66 5.87 20.79
CA THR A 51 9.45 6.07 19.99
C THR A 51 9.68 5.71 18.53
N GLN A 52 10.82 6.07 17.96
CA GLN A 52 11.19 5.67 16.60
C GLN A 52 11.39 4.15 16.50
N LEU A 53 11.98 3.52 17.54
CA LEU A 53 12.12 2.05 17.59
C LEU A 53 10.75 1.36 17.54
N ILE A 54 9.77 1.85 18.33
CA ILE A 54 8.40 1.31 18.31
C ILE A 54 7.76 1.48 16.93
N ASN A 55 7.86 2.66 16.35
CA ASN A 55 7.21 2.95 15.07
C ASN A 55 7.81 2.15 13.91
N THR A 56 9.12 1.89 13.94
CA THR A 56 9.83 1.22 12.84
C THR A 56 9.89 -0.30 13.02
N PHE A 57 10.09 -0.80 14.26
CA PHE A 57 10.35 -2.20 14.55
C PHE A 57 9.33 -2.88 15.45
N GLY A 58 8.25 -2.19 15.78
CA GLY A 58 7.15 -2.72 16.59
C GLY A 58 7.37 -2.60 18.10
N LYS A 59 6.45 -3.17 18.85
CA LYS A 59 6.41 -3.12 20.32
C LYS A 59 7.17 -4.27 20.96
N PRO A 60 7.61 -4.13 22.22
CA PRO A 60 8.18 -5.24 22.97
C PRO A 60 7.10 -6.29 23.27
N ILE A 61 7.39 -7.56 22.95
CA ILE A 61 6.47 -8.68 23.17
C ILE A 61 6.98 -9.51 24.36
N SER A 62 6.43 -9.25 25.54
CA SER A 62 6.94 -9.77 26.82
C SER A 62 6.88 -11.30 26.95
N THR A 63 6.12 -11.97 26.14
CA THR A 63 5.97 -13.44 26.12
C THR A 63 6.88 -14.13 25.11
N ASP A 64 7.74 -13.37 24.41
CA ASP A 64 8.55 -13.85 23.30
C ASP A 64 10.06 -13.54 23.47
N ALA A 65 10.92 -14.23 22.75
CA ALA A 65 12.36 -14.00 22.72
C ALA A 65 12.71 -12.63 22.14
N GLN A 66 11.88 -12.07 21.27
CA GLN A 66 11.99 -10.71 20.73
C GLN A 66 12.12 -9.65 21.83
N TYR A 67 11.44 -9.84 22.97
CA TYR A 67 11.49 -8.91 24.10
C TYR A 67 12.92 -8.55 24.54
N GLN A 68 13.81 -9.53 24.58
CA GLN A 68 15.18 -9.32 25.04
C GLN A 68 16.01 -8.52 24.02
N TYR A 69 15.79 -8.74 22.71
CA TYR A 69 16.42 -7.92 21.67
C TYR A 69 15.92 -6.48 21.75
N TRP A 70 14.60 -6.34 21.87
CA TRP A 70 13.95 -5.04 21.94
C TRP A 70 14.42 -4.24 23.16
N MET A 71 14.47 -4.88 24.34
CA MET A 71 14.94 -4.23 25.58
C MET A 71 16.43 -3.89 25.53
N THR A 72 17.24 -4.67 24.84
CA THR A 72 18.65 -4.34 24.62
C THR A 72 18.79 -3.08 23.77
N ALA A 73 17.99 -2.95 22.70
CA ALA A 73 17.94 -1.78 21.85
C ALA A 73 17.46 -0.55 22.61
N ALA A 74 16.33 -0.64 23.32
CA ALA A 74 15.77 0.46 24.12
C ALA A 74 16.74 0.92 25.23
N SER A 75 17.40 -0.03 25.92
CA SER A 75 18.39 0.30 26.95
C SER A 75 19.56 1.07 26.39
N PHE A 76 20.06 0.72 25.21
CA PHE A 76 21.13 1.48 24.55
C PHE A 76 20.67 2.92 24.25
N LEU A 77 19.46 3.08 23.68
CA LEU A 77 18.90 4.39 23.34
C LEU A 77 18.69 5.29 24.57
N THR A 78 18.43 4.71 25.74
CA THR A 78 18.24 5.46 26.98
C THR A 78 19.50 6.27 27.39
N TYR A 79 20.69 5.80 27.03
CA TYR A 79 21.95 6.48 27.31
C TYR A 79 22.35 7.48 26.23
N GLY A 80 21.55 7.66 25.21
CA GLY A 80 21.82 8.53 24.07
C GLY A 80 22.73 7.84 23.04
N GLY A 81 22.60 8.25 21.80
CA GLY A 81 23.35 7.69 20.68
C GLY A 81 22.44 7.31 19.52
N VAL A 82 23.04 6.81 18.48
CA VAL A 82 22.34 6.26 17.30
C VAL A 82 22.45 4.73 17.36
N LEU A 83 21.33 4.05 17.21
CA LEU A 83 21.33 2.60 17.14
C LEU A 83 20.97 2.16 15.71
N LYS A 84 21.85 1.42 15.06
CA LYS A 84 21.58 0.75 13.80
C LYS A 84 20.91 -0.59 14.09
N VAL A 85 19.65 -0.68 13.74
CA VAL A 85 18.84 -1.88 13.95
C VAL A 85 18.66 -2.62 12.64
N VAL A 86 18.85 -3.92 12.65
CA VAL A 86 18.57 -4.80 11.52
C VAL A 86 17.52 -5.83 11.94
N ARG A 87 16.42 -5.87 11.22
CA ARG A 87 15.49 -6.98 11.32
C ARG A 87 16.04 -8.19 10.57
N THR A 88 16.19 -9.28 11.26
CA THR A 88 16.74 -10.52 10.70
C THR A 88 15.72 -11.17 9.76
N ASP A 89 16.16 -11.69 8.63
CA ASP A 89 15.32 -12.49 7.72
C ASP A 89 15.01 -13.88 8.32
N ASP A 90 13.95 -14.48 7.82
CA ASP A 90 13.61 -15.88 8.08
C ASP A 90 12.79 -16.43 6.90
N ASP A 91 12.93 -17.72 6.59
CA ASP A 91 12.26 -18.33 5.44
C ASP A 91 10.73 -18.31 5.56
N ASP A 92 10.21 -18.32 6.79
CA ASP A 92 8.78 -18.31 7.06
C ASP A 92 8.13 -16.92 7.02
N LEU A 93 8.92 -15.85 6.95
CA LEU A 93 8.40 -14.48 6.88
C LEU A 93 7.67 -14.20 5.56
N VAL A 94 6.40 -13.82 5.64
CA VAL A 94 5.55 -13.51 4.49
C VAL A 94 4.83 -12.18 4.71
N ASN A 95 4.74 -11.35 3.65
CA ASN A 95 3.93 -10.13 3.68
C ASN A 95 2.45 -10.48 3.58
N ALA A 96 1.65 -9.95 4.50
CA ALA A 96 0.21 -9.96 4.32
C ALA A 96 -0.16 -9.25 3.01
N ASN A 97 -0.98 -9.88 2.20
CA ASN A 97 -1.37 -9.34 0.91
C ASN A 97 -2.85 -9.58 0.64
N GLY A 98 -3.39 -8.77 -0.26
CA GLY A 98 -4.79 -8.85 -0.67
C GLY A 98 -4.88 -8.85 -2.17
N ASN A 99 -5.59 -9.85 -2.68
CA ASN A 99 -6.11 -9.85 -4.02
C ASN A 99 -7.60 -9.58 -3.96
N ARG A 100 -8.18 -9.33 -5.10
CA ARG A 100 -9.62 -9.13 -5.19
C ARG A 100 -10.37 -10.39 -4.75
N SER A 101 -11.64 -10.22 -4.40
CA SER A 101 -12.50 -11.27 -3.83
C SER A 101 -12.57 -12.58 -4.62
N HIS A 102 -11.98 -12.65 -5.80
CA HIS A 102 -12.01 -13.83 -6.67
C HIS A 102 -10.65 -14.46 -6.96
N GLU A 103 -9.58 -13.93 -6.35
CA GLU A 103 -8.23 -14.43 -6.58
C GLU A 103 -7.59 -15.04 -5.36
N THR A 104 -6.68 -15.95 -5.63
CA THR A 104 -5.91 -16.60 -4.57
C THR A 104 -4.87 -15.63 -4.04
N VAL A 105 -4.85 -15.46 -2.73
CA VAL A 105 -3.80 -14.72 -2.02
C VAL A 105 -2.45 -15.41 -2.23
N VAL A 106 -1.41 -14.63 -2.40
CA VAL A 106 -0.04 -15.15 -2.54
C VAL A 106 0.49 -15.59 -1.16
N THR A 107 0.88 -16.84 -1.04
CA THR A 107 1.26 -17.44 0.25
C THR A 107 2.76 -17.37 0.56
N ASP A 108 3.57 -16.91 -0.38
CA ASP A 108 5.03 -16.84 -0.30
C ASP A 108 5.59 -15.45 -0.67
N LEU A 109 4.73 -14.42 -0.64
CA LEU A 109 5.15 -13.07 -0.96
C LEU A 109 6.09 -12.52 0.11
N LYS A 110 7.32 -12.16 -0.28
CA LYS A 110 8.30 -11.55 0.62
C LYS A 110 8.91 -10.31 -0.02
N ILE A 111 8.51 -9.15 0.48
CA ILE A 111 9.06 -7.85 0.14
C ILE A 111 9.88 -7.39 1.34
N LYS A 112 11.20 -7.38 1.22
CA LYS A 112 12.11 -7.15 2.34
C LYS A 112 12.25 -5.68 2.71
N SER A 113 12.28 -4.81 1.71
CA SER A 113 12.52 -3.37 1.88
C SER A 113 11.94 -2.57 0.72
N TYR A 114 12.06 -1.25 0.79
CA TYR A 114 11.69 -0.35 -0.31
C TYR A 114 12.51 -0.64 -1.58
N ASP A 115 13.82 -0.87 -1.44
CA ASP A 115 14.69 -1.15 -2.59
C ASP A 115 14.33 -2.48 -3.26
N ASP A 116 13.99 -3.49 -2.46
CA ASP A 116 13.51 -4.77 -2.97
C ASP A 116 12.17 -4.61 -3.70
N TYR A 117 11.24 -3.80 -3.15
CA TYR A 117 9.99 -3.49 -3.84
C TYR A 117 10.24 -2.82 -5.21
N VAL A 118 11.09 -1.82 -5.24
CA VAL A 118 11.40 -1.09 -6.49
C VAL A 118 12.06 -2.00 -7.52
N ALA A 119 12.95 -2.88 -7.08
CA ALA A 119 13.69 -3.78 -7.98
C ALA A 119 12.81 -4.90 -8.55
N ASN A 120 11.91 -5.47 -7.75
CA ASN A 120 11.25 -6.74 -8.07
C ASN A 120 9.72 -6.64 -8.20
N TYR A 121 9.06 -5.67 -7.56
CA TYR A 121 7.60 -5.64 -7.40
C TYR A 121 6.91 -4.37 -7.92
N ALA A 122 7.63 -3.31 -8.20
CA ALA A 122 7.04 -2.07 -8.72
C ALA A 122 6.56 -2.17 -10.18
N GLY A 123 7.01 -3.22 -10.91
CA GLY A 123 6.63 -3.47 -12.31
C GLY A 123 5.18 -3.92 -12.46
N VAL A 124 4.80 -4.18 -13.71
CA VAL A 124 3.51 -4.76 -14.08
C VAL A 124 3.54 -6.28 -13.97
N GLY A 125 2.35 -6.91 -13.88
CA GLY A 125 2.23 -8.37 -13.84
C GLY A 125 2.53 -8.97 -12.48
N GLN A 126 2.32 -8.23 -11.41
CA GLN A 126 2.41 -8.75 -10.05
C GLN A 126 1.20 -9.64 -9.72
N THR A 127 1.40 -10.57 -8.81
CA THR A 127 0.38 -11.55 -8.41
C THR A 127 -0.46 -11.10 -7.21
N PHE A 128 -0.26 -9.89 -6.70
CA PHE A 128 -1.00 -9.31 -5.58
C PHE A 128 -1.52 -7.91 -5.94
N GLY A 129 -2.67 -7.52 -5.42
CA GLY A 129 -3.21 -6.17 -5.59
C GLY A 129 -2.56 -5.17 -4.64
N TYR A 130 -2.57 -5.48 -3.36
CA TYR A 130 -1.89 -4.70 -2.31
C TYR A 130 -1.17 -5.64 -1.35
N ALA A 131 -0.05 -5.21 -0.83
CA ALA A 131 0.72 -5.95 0.16
C ALA A 131 1.15 -5.04 1.31
N ALA A 132 1.28 -5.60 2.50
CA ALA A 132 1.86 -4.89 3.64
C ALA A 132 3.32 -4.50 3.33
N LYS A 133 3.77 -3.37 3.87
CA LYS A 133 5.14 -2.87 3.66
C LYS A 133 6.21 -3.80 4.20
N THR A 134 5.90 -4.53 5.26
CA THR A 134 6.85 -5.45 5.89
C THR A 134 6.19 -6.79 6.17
N PRO A 135 6.94 -7.90 6.11
CA PRO A 135 6.41 -9.21 6.43
C PRO A 135 5.97 -9.32 7.89
N GLY A 136 4.99 -10.18 8.13
CA GLY A 136 4.48 -10.49 9.47
C GLY A 136 2.98 -10.62 9.52
N THR A 137 2.48 -11.15 10.62
CA THR A 137 1.03 -11.30 10.88
C THR A 137 0.37 -9.98 11.27
N TRP A 138 1.15 -8.95 11.62
CA TRP A 138 0.67 -7.66 12.11
C TRP A 138 -0.31 -6.96 11.16
N ALA A 139 -0.16 -7.20 9.87
CA ALA A 139 -1.00 -6.57 8.83
C ALA A 139 -2.16 -7.47 8.37
N ASN A 140 -2.32 -8.67 8.92
CA ASN A 140 -3.48 -9.47 8.64
C ASN A 140 -4.74 -8.71 9.12
N ASN A 141 -5.81 -8.77 8.32
CA ASN A 141 -7.05 -8.03 8.53
C ASN A 141 -7.00 -6.51 8.29
N LEU A 142 -5.88 -5.94 7.89
CA LEU A 142 -5.89 -4.60 7.31
C LEU A 142 -6.70 -4.60 6.02
N LYS A 143 -7.46 -3.54 5.80
CA LYS A 143 -8.21 -3.35 4.56
C LYS A 143 -7.71 -2.15 3.78
N VAL A 144 -7.50 -2.37 2.49
CA VAL A 144 -7.22 -1.32 1.53
C VAL A 144 -8.48 -1.07 0.72
N CYS A 145 -9.15 0.02 1.02
CA CYS A 145 -10.38 0.43 0.36
C CYS A 145 -10.06 1.38 -0.80
N VAL A 146 -10.56 1.07 -1.98
CA VAL A 146 -10.29 1.84 -3.21
C VAL A 146 -11.59 2.22 -3.87
N ILE A 147 -11.70 3.45 -4.35
CA ILE A 147 -12.84 3.91 -5.11
C ILE A 147 -12.41 4.82 -6.25
N ASP A 148 -13.05 4.69 -7.38
CA ASP A 148 -12.92 5.62 -8.50
C ASP A 148 -14.28 6.21 -8.92
N ASN A 149 -14.26 7.07 -9.91
CA ASN A 149 -15.47 7.79 -10.37
C ASN A 149 -15.95 7.33 -11.72
N ALA A 150 -15.47 6.25 -12.22
CA ALA A 150 -15.85 5.94 -13.58
C ALA A 150 -17.26 5.35 -13.68
N ALA A 151 -17.84 5.53 -14.84
CA ALA A 151 -19.15 5.01 -15.19
C ALA A 151 -19.15 3.48 -15.31
N ASP A 152 -20.28 2.87 -15.02
CA ASP A 152 -20.51 1.45 -15.28
C ASP A 152 -20.76 1.19 -16.75
N GLN A 153 -21.32 2.20 -17.40
CA GLN A 153 -21.78 2.12 -18.78
C GLN A 153 -21.47 3.39 -19.55
N VAL A 154 -21.17 3.21 -20.81
CA VAL A 154 -21.16 4.29 -21.81
C VAL A 154 -22.29 4.03 -22.77
N LEU A 155 -23.27 4.92 -22.79
CA LEU A 155 -24.44 4.82 -23.67
C LEU A 155 -24.33 5.80 -24.82
N GLY A 156 -24.52 5.34 -26.03
CA GLY A 156 -24.61 6.19 -27.22
C GLY A 156 -25.93 6.95 -27.24
N ILE A 157 -25.85 8.26 -27.43
CA ILE A 157 -27.00 9.14 -27.62
C ILE A 157 -26.77 9.96 -28.88
N GLY A 158 -27.83 10.28 -29.60
CA GLY A 158 -27.68 11.07 -30.83
C GLY A 158 -27.18 12.50 -30.59
N THR A 159 -27.48 13.05 -29.44
CA THR A 159 -27.08 14.39 -29.02
C THR A 159 -27.08 14.50 -27.51
N THR A 160 -26.15 15.24 -26.97
CA THR A 160 -26.08 15.60 -25.54
C THR A 160 -26.76 16.92 -25.22
N SER A 161 -27.41 17.53 -26.19
CA SER A 161 -28.15 18.79 -25.97
C SER A 161 -29.28 18.58 -24.96
N GLY A 162 -29.29 19.40 -23.91
CA GLY A 162 -30.27 19.31 -22.81
C GLY A 162 -29.99 18.20 -21.82
N VAL A 163 -28.87 17.52 -21.92
CA VAL A 163 -28.43 16.48 -20.98
C VAL A 163 -27.35 17.07 -20.07
N SER A 164 -27.46 16.78 -18.78
CA SER A 164 -26.49 17.23 -17.76
C SER A 164 -26.05 16.09 -16.89
N VAL A 165 -24.84 16.19 -16.35
CA VAL A 165 -24.35 15.31 -15.30
C VAL A 165 -25.31 15.39 -14.10
N GLY A 166 -25.59 14.26 -13.47
CA GLY A 166 -26.56 14.14 -12.38
C GLY A 166 -28.00 13.82 -12.82
N MET A 167 -28.30 13.85 -14.11
CA MET A 167 -29.60 13.37 -14.61
C MET A 167 -29.74 11.85 -14.49
N GLY A 168 -30.96 11.39 -14.22
CA GLY A 168 -31.31 9.97 -14.20
C GLY A 168 -31.42 9.36 -15.59
N VAL A 169 -31.07 8.10 -15.67
CA VAL A 169 -31.23 7.29 -16.86
C VAL A 169 -31.97 6.00 -16.50
N SER A 170 -32.88 5.57 -17.35
CA SER A 170 -33.57 4.29 -17.25
C SER A 170 -33.34 3.46 -18.50
N VAL A 171 -32.90 2.22 -18.31
CA VAL A 171 -32.59 1.28 -19.40
C VAL A 171 -33.46 0.04 -19.28
N SER A 172 -34.27 -0.25 -20.28
CA SER A 172 -35.09 -1.46 -20.32
C SER A 172 -34.26 -2.69 -20.72
N LEU A 173 -34.39 -3.75 -19.96
CA LEU A 173 -33.75 -5.05 -20.20
C LEU A 173 -34.79 -6.12 -20.38
N THR A 174 -34.54 -7.03 -21.29
CA THR A 174 -35.37 -8.23 -21.51
C THR A 174 -34.50 -9.45 -21.58
N ASN A 175 -34.66 -10.34 -20.60
CA ASN A 175 -33.93 -11.60 -20.52
C ASN A 175 -32.38 -11.44 -20.59
N GLN A 176 -31.85 -10.49 -19.82
CA GLN A 176 -30.43 -10.19 -19.82
C GLN A 176 -29.80 -10.52 -18.48
N VAL A 177 -28.58 -11.04 -18.49
CA VAL A 177 -27.81 -11.24 -17.25
C VAL A 177 -27.13 -9.93 -16.88
N ILE A 178 -27.31 -9.49 -15.63
CA ILE A 178 -26.65 -8.30 -15.12
C ILE A 178 -25.28 -8.71 -14.57
N ALA A 179 -24.24 -8.37 -15.28
CA ALA A 179 -22.87 -8.66 -14.83
C ALA A 179 -22.57 -7.90 -13.52
N GLY A 180 -21.78 -8.52 -12.64
CA GLY A 180 -21.35 -7.88 -11.38
C GLY A 180 -22.36 -7.95 -10.22
N SER A 181 -23.59 -8.40 -10.46
CA SER A 181 -24.59 -8.53 -9.40
C SER A 181 -24.48 -9.81 -8.55
N GLY A 182 -23.53 -10.70 -8.88
CA GLY A 182 -23.46 -12.05 -8.31
C GLY A 182 -24.60 -12.96 -8.77
N ASP A 183 -25.54 -12.44 -9.53
CA ASP A 183 -26.69 -13.17 -10.05
C ASP A 183 -26.40 -13.65 -11.49
N THR A 184 -26.48 -14.94 -11.70
CA THR A 184 -26.30 -15.58 -13.00
C THR A 184 -27.62 -15.75 -13.76
N SER A 185 -28.73 -15.41 -13.13
CA SER A 185 -30.06 -15.51 -13.74
C SER A 185 -30.34 -14.34 -14.68
N SER A 186 -31.13 -14.60 -15.69
CA SER A 186 -31.56 -13.53 -16.60
C SER A 186 -32.61 -12.63 -15.94
N PHE A 187 -32.47 -11.33 -16.18
CA PHE A 187 -33.31 -10.27 -15.63
C PHE A 187 -34.16 -9.64 -16.74
N THR A 188 -35.41 -9.40 -16.43
CA THR A 188 -36.32 -8.58 -17.26
C THR A 188 -36.89 -7.47 -16.39
N GLY A 189 -36.76 -6.24 -16.87
CA GLY A 189 -37.15 -5.05 -16.11
C GLY A 189 -36.41 -3.81 -16.57
N HIS A 190 -36.10 -2.93 -15.64
CA HIS A 190 -35.36 -1.70 -15.91
C HIS A 190 -34.14 -1.57 -15.00
N LEU A 191 -33.03 -1.10 -15.55
CA LEU A 191 -31.93 -0.54 -14.77
C LEU A 191 -32.11 0.96 -14.65
N LYS A 192 -31.84 1.51 -13.48
CA LYS A 192 -31.78 2.95 -13.25
C LYS A 192 -30.35 3.35 -12.93
N GLY A 193 -29.97 4.51 -13.42
CA GLY A 193 -28.64 5.06 -13.21
C GLY A 193 -28.60 6.57 -13.22
N ILE A 194 -27.42 7.11 -12.97
CA ILE A 194 -27.14 8.54 -12.96
C ILE A 194 -26.04 8.84 -13.97
N ILE A 195 -26.22 9.91 -14.72
CA ILE A 195 -25.22 10.38 -15.68
C ILE A 195 -24.07 11.00 -14.91
N THR A 196 -22.86 10.48 -15.12
CA THR A 196 -21.63 10.90 -14.46
C THR A 196 -20.69 11.67 -15.39
N GLY A 197 -20.90 11.57 -16.70
CA GLY A 197 -20.08 12.27 -17.70
C GLY A 197 -20.79 12.41 -19.02
N LEU A 198 -20.33 13.36 -19.83
CA LEU A 198 -20.84 13.65 -21.15
C LEU A 198 -19.71 13.61 -22.18
N GLY A 199 -19.93 12.80 -23.24
CA GLY A 199 -19.16 12.86 -24.47
C GLY A 199 -19.87 13.71 -25.54
N ALA A 200 -19.37 13.73 -26.75
CA ALA A 200 -20.05 14.42 -27.86
C ALA A 200 -21.38 13.76 -28.24
N THR A 201 -21.41 12.44 -28.26
CA THR A 201 -22.56 11.61 -28.63
C THR A 201 -22.77 10.45 -27.65
N THR A 202 -22.17 10.53 -26.47
CA THR A 202 -22.23 9.49 -25.45
C THR A 202 -22.48 10.08 -24.08
N ILE A 203 -23.07 9.30 -23.21
CA ILE A 203 -23.17 9.58 -21.77
C ILE A 203 -22.52 8.46 -20.97
N ASP A 204 -21.80 8.84 -19.93
CA ASP A 204 -21.27 7.92 -18.95
C ASP A 204 -22.31 7.76 -17.84
N VAL A 205 -22.63 6.54 -17.45
CA VAL A 205 -23.71 6.24 -16.51
C VAL A 205 -23.24 5.31 -15.41
N LYS A 206 -23.53 5.65 -14.17
CA LYS A 206 -23.47 4.76 -13.01
C LYS A 206 -24.83 4.14 -12.79
N ILE A 207 -24.91 2.83 -12.80
CA ILE A 207 -26.14 2.10 -12.51
C ILE A 207 -26.33 2.02 -10.99
N THR A 208 -27.52 2.35 -10.52
CA THR A 208 -27.82 2.40 -9.08
C THR A 208 -28.86 1.37 -8.65
N GLN A 209 -29.81 1.06 -9.52
CA GLN A 209 -30.94 0.20 -9.17
C GLN A 209 -31.35 -0.71 -10.33
N ARG A 210 -31.90 -1.86 -9.98
CA ARG A 210 -32.74 -2.68 -10.88
C ARG A 210 -34.19 -2.64 -10.41
N VAL A 211 -35.09 -2.54 -11.36
CA VAL A 211 -36.53 -2.52 -11.10
C VAL A 211 -37.16 -3.63 -11.90
N THR A 212 -37.84 -4.56 -11.24
CA THR A 212 -38.55 -5.66 -11.91
C THR A 212 -39.76 -5.14 -12.68
N THR A 213 -40.31 -5.96 -13.56
CA THR A 213 -41.58 -5.66 -14.26
C THR A 213 -42.76 -5.47 -13.31
N ALA A 214 -42.70 -6.00 -12.10
CA ALA A 214 -43.66 -5.78 -11.04
C ALA A 214 -43.43 -4.49 -10.26
N GLY A 215 -42.43 -3.67 -10.62
CA GLY A 215 -42.12 -2.41 -9.97
C GLY A 215 -41.31 -2.53 -8.69
N VAL A 216 -40.82 -3.72 -8.35
CA VAL A 216 -39.95 -3.90 -7.18
C VAL A 216 -38.54 -3.37 -7.50
N SER A 217 -38.13 -2.38 -6.74
CA SER A 217 -36.82 -1.76 -6.84
C SER A 217 -35.83 -2.44 -5.90
N THR A 218 -34.64 -2.74 -6.42
CA THR A 218 -33.52 -3.24 -5.62
C THR A 218 -32.30 -2.43 -5.95
N ASP A 219 -31.64 -1.91 -4.93
CA ASP A 219 -30.39 -1.20 -5.12
C ASP A 219 -29.34 -2.16 -5.66
N ILE A 220 -28.62 -1.74 -6.68
CA ILE A 220 -27.42 -2.42 -7.13
C ILE A 220 -26.29 -1.79 -6.34
N THR A 221 -25.95 -2.41 -5.24
CA THR A 221 -24.69 -2.17 -4.58
C THR A 221 -23.67 -3.07 -5.24
N TYR A 222 -22.58 -2.52 -5.73
CA TYR A 222 -21.43 -3.33 -6.02
C TYR A 222 -20.98 -3.93 -4.71
N ALA A 223 -21.13 -5.22 -4.57
CA ALA A 223 -20.59 -5.92 -3.43
C ALA A 223 -19.07 -5.71 -3.42
N GLN A 224 -18.49 -5.75 -2.25
CA GLN A 224 -17.06 -5.77 -2.07
C GLN A 224 -16.43 -6.76 -3.06
N GLY A 225 -15.52 -6.26 -3.91
CA GLY A 225 -14.91 -7.04 -4.97
C GLY A 225 -15.72 -7.17 -6.29
N ASP A 226 -16.93 -6.64 -6.33
CA ASP A 226 -17.66 -6.49 -7.58
C ASP A 226 -17.22 -5.21 -8.27
N GLN A 227 -16.73 -5.36 -9.47
CA GLN A 227 -16.28 -4.23 -10.26
C GLN A 227 -17.47 -3.60 -10.97
N ALA A 228 -17.35 -2.29 -11.21
CA ALA A 228 -18.16 -1.62 -12.20
C ALA A 228 -17.97 -2.32 -13.54
N ARG A 229 -18.92 -3.10 -13.93
CA ARG A 229 -18.86 -3.90 -15.18
C ARG A 229 -19.80 -3.31 -16.19
N SER A 230 -19.41 -3.44 -17.45
CA SER A 230 -20.31 -3.17 -18.54
C SER A 230 -21.54 -4.09 -18.43
N ILE A 231 -22.66 -3.50 -18.11
CA ILE A 231 -23.93 -4.23 -18.00
C ILE A 231 -24.61 -4.35 -19.34
N LEU A 232 -24.35 -3.42 -20.26
CA LEU A 232 -24.92 -3.39 -21.57
C LEU A 232 -23.87 -3.43 -22.66
N ALA A 233 -24.02 -4.35 -23.54
CA ALA A 233 -23.13 -4.48 -24.67
C ALA A 233 -23.44 -3.51 -25.78
N GLY A 234 -22.41 -2.98 -26.34
CA GLY A 234 -22.17 -2.14 -27.46
C GLY A 234 -23.04 -2.13 -28.68
N ASN A 235 -24.31 -2.29 -28.55
CA ASN A 235 -25.20 -1.84 -29.58
C ASN A 235 -25.68 -0.45 -29.15
N ASN A 236 -25.38 0.53 -29.98
CA ASN A 236 -25.83 1.92 -29.87
C ASN A 236 -27.19 2.00 -29.22
N VAL A 237 -27.23 2.14 -27.92
CA VAL A 237 -28.44 2.46 -27.21
C VAL A 237 -28.67 3.93 -27.49
N SER A 238 -29.51 4.25 -28.45
CA SER A 238 -29.90 5.61 -28.71
C SER A 238 -30.78 6.08 -27.58
N VAL A 239 -30.24 6.84 -26.67
CA VAL A 239 -31.00 7.52 -25.64
C VAL A 239 -31.59 8.79 -26.26
N ILE A 240 -32.88 8.87 -26.29
CA ILE A 240 -33.58 10.05 -26.79
C ILE A 240 -33.83 10.99 -25.64
N ASN A 241 -33.41 12.23 -25.83
CA ASN A 241 -33.62 13.34 -24.91
C ASN A 241 -35.09 13.79 -25.00
N SER A 242 -35.97 13.11 -24.36
CA SER A 242 -37.31 13.55 -23.98
C SER A 242 -38.20 12.40 -23.52
N SER A 243 -39.35 12.74 -23.02
CA SER A 243 -40.35 11.86 -22.42
C SER A 243 -40.90 10.75 -23.34
N GLU A 244 -40.31 10.48 -24.47
CA GLU A 244 -40.83 9.48 -25.39
C GLU A 244 -39.82 8.49 -25.92
N VAL A 245 -40.29 7.32 -25.90
CA VAL A 245 -39.82 6.06 -26.35
C VAL A 245 -39.63 6.09 -27.86
N GLY A 246 -38.45 6.37 -28.30
CA GLY A 246 -38.03 5.80 -29.56
C GLY A 246 -37.45 4.42 -29.29
N VAL A 247 -37.33 3.56 -30.23
CA VAL A 247 -36.85 2.18 -30.28
C VAL A 247 -35.66 1.86 -29.29
N ALA A 248 -35.37 2.73 -28.40
CA ALA A 248 -34.28 2.69 -27.46
C ALA A 248 -34.71 2.02 -26.16
N THR A 249 -33.84 1.17 -25.71
CA THR A 249 -33.94 0.53 -24.41
C THR A 249 -33.62 1.43 -23.24
N ALA A 250 -33.21 2.67 -23.49
CA ALA A 250 -32.86 3.63 -22.45
C ALA A 250 -33.58 4.96 -22.60
N LYS A 251 -33.98 5.55 -21.49
CA LYS A 251 -34.64 6.84 -21.40
C LYS A 251 -33.91 7.73 -20.43
N ILE A 252 -33.66 8.96 -20.82
CA ILE A 252 -33.15 9.99 -19.90
C ILE A 252 -34.32 10.58 -19.17
N GLU A 253 -34.30 10.50 -17.86
CA GLU A 253 -35.30 11.11 -17.00
C GLU A 253 -34.69 12.44 -16.49
N GLY A 254 -35.29 13.55 -16.91
CA GLY A 254 -34.90 14.89 -16.45
C GLY A 254 -35.23 15.09 -14.97
N GLY A 255 -34.43 15.86 -14.27
CA GLY A 255 -34.68 16.26 -12.89
C GLY A 255 -33.65 15.80 -11.90
N ASN A 256 -33.77 16.24 -10.65
CA ASN A 256 -32.92 15.87 -9.54
C ASN A 256 -33.27 14.44 -9.08
N TYR A 257 -32.67 13.45 -9.67
CA TYR A 257 -32.73 12.11 -9.10
C TYR A 257 -31.78 12.03 -7.92
N ALA A 258 -32.37 11.74 -6.81
CA ALA A 258 -31.93 12.11 -5.50
C ALA A 258 -30.68 11.41 -4.98
N LYS A 259 -30.10 10.44 -5.69
CA LYS A 259 -28.99 9.68 -5.14
C LYS A 259 -27.88 9.51 -6.17
N ASP A 260 -26.79 10.20 -5.93
CA ASP A 260 -25.54 9.90 -6.60
C ASP A 260 -25.02 8.55 -6.08
N TRP A 261 -24.59 7.67 -6.99
CA TRP A 261 -23.97 6.40 -6.64
C TRP A 261 -22.88 6.58 -5.58
N TYR A 262 -22.03 7.58 -5.71
CA TYR A 262 -20.93 7.85 -4.78
C TYR A 262 -21.42 8.16 -3.36
N ASP A 263 -22.53 8.83 -3.23
CA ASP A 263 -23.09 9.21 -1.92
C ASP A 263 -23.53 8.02 -1.08
N GLU A 264 -23.79 6.88 -1.70
CA GLU A 264 -24.23 5.66 -1.06
C GLU A 264 -23.11 4.64 -0.87
N GLN A 265 -21.93 4.89 -1.46
CA GLN A 265 -20.84 3.96 -1.35
C GLN A 265 -20.21 3.95 0.04
N THR A 266 -20.03 2.76 0.57
CA THR A 266 -19.37 2.52 1.85
C THR A 266 -18.09 1.73 1.63
N MET A 267 -17.15 1.89 2.55
CA MET A 267 -15.99 1.00 2.63
C MET A 267 -16.43 -0.40 3.06
N GLY A 268 -15.81 -1.42 2.52
CA GLY A 268 -16.13 -2.83 2.82
C GLY A 268 -15.62 -3.29 4.19
N LEU A 269 -15.99 -2.60 5.27
CA LEU A 269 -15.54 -2.92 6.63
C LEU A 269 -16.45 -3.96 7.28
N THR A 270 -15.88 -4.78 8.17
CA THR A 270 -16.58 -5.92 8.78
C THR A 270 -17.61 -5.49 9.82
N ASN A 271 -17.23 -4.59 10.72
CA ASN A 271 -18.04 -4.21 11.89
C ASN A 271 -18.40 -2.73 11.95
N SER A 272 -18.07 -1.96 10.91
CA SER A 272 -18.33 -0.52 10.86
C SER A 272 -18.82 -0.11 9.49
N THR A 273 -19.54 0.99 9.42
CA THR A 273 -20.02 1.56 8.16
C THR A 273 -19.43 2.96 8.00
N VAL A 274 -18.56 3.11 7.03
CA VAL A 274 -17.94 4.40 6.68
C VAL A 274 -18.29 4.74 5.24
N TYR A 275 -18.97 5.86 5.05
CA TYR A 275 -19.32 6.35 3.72
C TYR A 275 -18.15 7.08 3.09
N TRP A 276 -17.87 6.81 1.83
CA TRP A 276 -16.82 7.50 1.08
C TRP A 276 -17.00 9.01 1.03
N LYS A 277 -18.21 9.49 0.91
CA LYS A 277 -18.53 10.92 0.94
C LYS A 277 -18.14 11.64 2.24
N SER A 278 -18.02 10.90 3.35
CA SER A 278 -17.54 11.45 4.62
C SER A 278 -16.02 11.60 4.67
N ILE A 279 -15.31 10.96 3.76
CA ILE A 279 -13.85 10.99 3.68
C ILE A 279 -13.40 12.05 2.69
N SER A 280 -13.95 12.05 1.48
CA SER A 280 -13.57 12.94 0.40
C SER A 280 -14.73 13.11 -0.59
N PRO A 281 -14.77 14.21 -1.35
CA PRO A 281 -15.56 14.27 -2.57
C PRO A 281 -15.13 13.17 -3.54
N ARG A 282 -16.01 12.86 -4.50
CA ARG A 282 -15.76 11.91 -5.57
C ARG A 282 -14.39 12.17 -6.25
N PRO A 283 -13.58 11.14 -6.48
CA PRO A 283 -12.36 11.30 -7.28
C PRO A 283 -12.75 11.67 -8.71
N ASP A 284 -12.03 12.60 -9.30
CA ASP A 284 -12.30 13.08 -10.65
C ASP A 284 -11.05 12.92 -11.54
N THR A 285 -11.19 13.24 -12.81
CA THR A 285 -10.06 13.31 -13.73
C THR A 285 -9.06 14.35 -13.25
N SER A 286 -7.80 13.96 -13.07
CA SER A 286 -6.74 14.89 -12.68
C SER A 286 -6.52 15.95 -13.76
N ASN A 287 -6.02 17.12 -13.36
CA ASN A 287 -5.64 18.16 -14.33
C ASN A 287 -4.60 17.64 -15.34
N TRP A 288 -3.65 16.83 -14.87
CA TRP A 288 -2.65 16.20 -15.72
C TRP A 288 -3.25 15.37 -16.84
N ALA A 289 -4.22 14.54 -16.51
CA ALA A 289 -4.92 13.70 -17.47
C ALA A 289 -5.84 14.51 -18.38
N ALA A 290 -6.57 15.49 -17.84
CA ALA A 290 -7.45 16.36 -18.61
C ALA A 290 -6.71 17.15 -19.69
N ASP A 291 -5.55 17.73 -19.37
CA ASP A 291 -4.69 18.45 -20.30
C ASP A 291 -4.16 17.56 -21.44
N ARG A 292 -4.14 16.25 -21.22
CA ARG A 292 -3.71 15.23 -22.21
C ARG A 292 -4.88 14.50 -22.86
N SER A 293 -6.07 15.07 -22.77
CA SER A 293 -7.32 14.48 -23.30
C SER A 293 -7.62 13.07 -22.75
N SER A 294 -7.11 12.76 -21.56
CA SER A 294 -7.38 11.53 -20.84
C SER A 294 -8.49 11.74 -19.82
N LYS A 295 -9.12 10.63 -19.37
CA LYS A 295 -10.27 10.66 -18.45
C LYS A 295 -10.19 9.53 -17.43
N ASN A 296 -10.88 9.72 -16.31
CA ASN A 296 -11.15 8.70 -15.29
C ASN A 296 -9.89 8.13 -14.63
N ASP A 297 -8.84 8.92 -14.52
CA ASP A 297 -7.60 8.49 -13.88
C ASP A 297 -7.64 8.62 -12.35
N GLY A 298 -8.54 9.42 -11.79
CA GLY A 298 -8.58 9.69 -10.36
C GLY A 298 -9.06 8.50 -9.53
N ILE A 299 -8.39 8.27 -8.39
CA ILE A 299 -8.77 7.28 -7.38
C ILE A 299 -8.53 7.79 -5.96
N HIS A 300 -9.22 7.17 -5.00
CA HIS A 300 -8.91 7.28 -3.58
C HIS A 300 -8.52 5.92 -3.04
N VAL A 301 -7.49 5.90 -2.21
CA VAL A 301 -7.00 4.69 -1.52
C VAL A 301 -6.95 4.99 -0.03
N VAL A 302 -7.67 4.21 0.77
CA VAL A 302 -7.74 4.37 2.23
C VAL A 302 -7.36 3.07 2.90
N VAL A 303 -6.43 3.13 3.85
CA VAL A 303 -6.02 1.98 4.64
C VAL A 303 -6.72 2.00 6.00
N VAL A 304 -7.34 0.91 6.36
CA VAL A 304 -8.17 0.79 7.57
C VAL A 304 -7.76 -0.41 8.41
N ASP A 305 -7.64 -0.20 9.71
CA ASP A 305 -7.49 -1.26 10.72
C ASP A 305 -8.88 -1.83 11.03
N ASP A 306 -9.32 -2.81 10.26
CA ASP A 306 -10.72 -3.27 10.29
C ASP A 306 -11.09 -3.95 11.60
N LEU A 307 -10.20 -4.76 12.17
CA LEU A 307 -10.44 -5.48 13.42
C LEU A 307 -9.78 -4.83 14.65
N GLY A 308 -8.94 -3.82 14.45
CA GLY A 308 -8.25 -3.13 15.55
C GLY A 308 -6.96 -3.83 15.97
N ASP A 309 -6.37 -4.66 15.14
CA ASP A 309 -5.17 -5.44 15.47
C ASP A 309 -3.93 -4.54 15.58
N VAL A 310 -3.88 -3.43 14.85
CA VAL A 310 -2.76 -2.48 14.86
C VAL A 310 -2.93 -1.38 15.92
N THR A 311 -4.12 -0.77 15.97
CA THR A 311 -4.37 0.40 16.80
C THR A 311 -5.14 0.08 18.09
N GLY A 312 -5.75 -1.10 18.20
CA GLY A 312 -6.68 -1.46 19.25
C GLY A 312 -8.09 -0.92 19.03
N ILE A 313 -8.37 -0.23 17.93
CA ILE A 313 -9.67 0.37 17.61
C ILE A 313 -10.17 -0.16 16.27
N GLN A 314 -11.27 -0.89 16.30
CA GLN A 314 -11.89 -1.42 15.09
C GLN A 314 -12.36 -0.33 14.13
N GLY A 315 -12.09 -0.50 12.84
CA GLY A 315 -12.49 0.43 11.79
C GLY A 315 -11.73 1.76 11.80
N ASN A 316 -10.61 1.83 12.53
CA ASN A 316 -9.77 3.03 12.55
C ASN A 316 -9.09 3.24 11.20
N ILE A 317 -9.23 4.45 10.65
CA ILE A 317 -8.57 4.82 9.41
C ILE A 317 -7.12 5.16 9.70
N LEU A 318 -6.20 4.39 9.14
CA LEU A 318 -4.76 4.58 9.29
C LEU A 318 -4.25 5.65 8.32
N GLU A 319 -4.62 5.54 7.05
CA GLU A 319 -4.17 6.45 5.98
C GLU A 319 -5.30 6.83 5.03
N LYS A 320 -5.23 8.06 4.52
CA LYS A 320 -6.10 8.59 3.48
C LYS A 320 -5.25 9.12 2.32
N ASN A 321 -5.11 8.32 1.31
CA ASN A 321 -4.38 8.67 0.10
C ASN A 321 -5.39 9.06 -0.98
N LEU A 322 -5.65 10.36 -1.10
CA LEU A 322 -6.76 10.90 -1.87
C LEU A 322 -6.27 11.56 -3.17
N ASN A 323 -7.12 11.53 -4.20
CA ASN A 323 -6.85 12.14 -5.50
C ASN A 323 -5.55 11.64 -6.15
N LEU A 324 -5.28 10.35 -6.02
CA LEU A 324 -4.21 9.69 -6.75
C LEU A 324 -4.63 9.44 -8.19
N SER A 325 -3.67 9.16 -9.05
CA SER A 325 -3.89 8.90 -10.47
C SER A 325 -3.52 7.48 -10.86
N LYS A 326 -4.28 6.91 -11.80
CA LYS A 326 -3.96 5.66 -12.50
C LYS A 326 -2.87 5.83 -13.55
N ALA A 327 -2.61 7.08 -13.98
CA ALA A 327 -1.62 7.39 -14.99
C ALA A 327 -0.20 7.39 -14.43
N LYS A 328 0.69 6.62 -15.07
CA LYS A 328 2.08 6.44 -14.61
C LYS A 328 2.90 7.73 -14.59
N ASP A 329 2.60 8.64 -15.50
CA ASP A 329 3.30 9.91 -15.65
C ASP A 329 2.65 11.08 -14.91
N ALA A 330 1.58 10.82 -14.15
CA ALA A 330 0.82 11.87 -13.51
C ALA A 330 1.57 12.56 -12.38
N VAL A 331 1.51 13.89 -12.40
CA VAL A 331 2.04 14.77 -11.36
C VAL A 331 0.98 15.79 -10.93
N SER A 332 1.09 16.26 -9.71
CA SER A 332 0.11 17.17 -9.10
C SER A 332 0.07 18.54 -9.79
N SER A 333 1.21 19.03 -10.27
CA SER A 333 1.37 20.32 -10.91
C SER A 333 2.64 20.33 -11.76
N GLU A 334 2.62 21.04 -12.88
CA GLU A 334 3.82 21.21 -13.72
C GLU A 334 4.90 22.09 -13.05
N ASN A 335 4.49 23.04 -12.21
CA ASN A 335 5.40 23.96 -11.54
C ASN A 335 6.11 23.39 -10.29
N ALA A 336 5.44 22.46 -9.62
CA ALA A 336 5.98 21.75 -8.45
C ALA A 336 5.56 20.28 -8.53
N PRO A 337 6.18 19.50 -9.40
CA PRO A 337 5.73 18.16 -9.72
C PRO A 337 5.95 17.21 -8.55
N GLN A 338 4.86 16.81 -7.90
CA GLN A 338 4.81 15.67 -7.01
C GLN A 338 4.14 14.52 -7.76
N LYS A 339 4.75 13.37 -7.77
CA LYS A 339 4.13 12.18 -8.37
C LYS A 339 2.84 11.83 -7.63
N ILE A 340 1.76 11.70 -8.38
CA ILE A 340 0.45 11.27 -7.87
C ILE A 340 0.03 9.92 -8.46
N PHE A 341 0.88 9.27 -9.24
CA PHE A 341 0.67 7.89 -9.66
C PHE A 341 0.58 6.98 -8.42
N TYR A 342 -0.50 6.22 -8.28
CA TYR A 342 -0.84 5.53 -7.05
C TYR A 342 0.25 4.57 -6.55
N LYS A 343 0.92 3.81 -7.43
CA LYS A 343 2.01 2.90 -7.04
C LYS A 343 3.21 3.65 -6.46
N ASP A 344 3.70 4.64 -7.20
CA ASP A 344 4.84 5.46 -6.77
C ASP A 344 4.51 6.22 -5.48
N TYR A 345 3.30 6.78 -5.41
CA TYR A 345 2.87 7.52 -4.24
C TYR A 345 2.81 6.63 -2.99
N LEU A 346 2.13 5.48 -3.07
CA LEU A 346 2.03 4.56 -1.94
C LEU A 346 3.38 3.97 -1.55
N SER A 347 4.26 3.71 -2.50
CA SER A 347 5.59 3.18 -2.19
C SER A 347 6.44 4.15 -1.35
N ILE A 348 6.25 5.45 -1.53
CA ILE A 348 7.02 6.50 -0.85
C ILE A 348 6.31 6.99 0.42
N TYR A 349 5.02 7.25 0.36
CA TYR A 349 4.28 7.97 1.40
C TYR A 349 3.42 7.10 2.29
N SER A 350 3.00 5.93 1.85
CA SER A 350 2.30 5.00 2.74
C SER A 350 3.27 4.38 3.75
N GLU A 351 2.86 4.27 4.98
CA GLU A 351 3.59 3.54 6.02
C GLU A 351 3.17 2.06 6.10
N TYR A 352 2.04 1.70 5.47
CA TYR A 352 1.41 0.39 5.67
C TYR A 352 1.43 -0.51 4.44
N VAL A 353 1.31 0.05 3.22
CA VAL A 353 1.06 -0.79 2.05
C VAL A 353 1.87 -0.40 0.81
N TYR A 354 2.17 -1.41 0.01
CA TYR A 354 2.59 -1.31 -1.39
C TYR A 354 1.44 -1.69 -2.31
N ALA A 355 1.37 -1.09 -3.49
CA ALA A 355 0.47 -1.50 -4.56
C ALA A 355 1.19 -2.47 -5.51
N GLY A 356 0.52 -3.55 -5.86
CA GLY A 356 1.04 -4.58 -6.76
C GLY A 356 0.45 -4.51 -8.15
N ASP A 357 -0.44 -5.44 -8.46
CA ASP A 357 -0.98 -5.57 -9.81
C ASP A 357 -1.93 -4.43 -10.21
N ASP A 358 -2.07 -4.30 -11.51
CA ASP A 358 -3.04 -3.41 -12.13
C ASP A 358 -4.43 -4.05 -12.05
N PRO A 359 -5.36 -3.46 -11.33
CA PRO A 359 -6.70 -4.01 -11.23
C PRO A 359 -7.44 -4.10 -12.57
N SER A 360 -6.94 -3.49 -13.61
CA SER A 360 -7.56 -3.46 -14.94
C SER A 360 -6.85 -4.34 -15.97
N ASP A 361 -5.81 -5.05 -15.60
CA ASP A 361 -4.93 -5.82 -16.49
C ASP A 361 -5.62 -7.01 -17.19
N GLY A 362 -6.89 -7.17 -17.05
CA GLY A 362 -7.65 -8.10 -17.88
C GLY A 362 -7.86 -9.48 -17.29
N SER A 363 -7.16 -9.88 -16.22
CA SER A 363 -7.55 -11.09 -15.50
C SER A 363 -8.65 -10.83 -14.48
N ASP A 364 -8.76 -9.61 -13.93
CA ASP A 364 -9.67 -9.31 -12.83
C ASP A 364 -10.42 -8.01 -12.88
N GLY A 365 -9.95 -7.04 -13.60
CA GLY A 365 -10.55 -5.73 -13.68
C GLY A 365 -11.86 -5.75 -14.45
N PHE A 366 -11.79 -6.22 -15.62
CA PHE A 366 -12.88 -6.41 -16.55
C PHE A 366 -12.88 -7.85 -16.98
N LYS A 367 -13.99 -8.55 -16.78
CA LYS A 367 -14.14 -9.81 -17.43
C LYS A 367 -13.97 -9.61 -18.93
N ALA A 368 -13.24 -10.52 -19.56
CA ALA A 368 -13.11 -10.54 -21.00
C ALA A 368 -14.51 -10.55 -21.65
N ALA A 369 -14.61 -10.04 -22.86
CA ALA A 369 -15.88 -10.01 -23.59
C ALA A 369 -16.53 -11.41 -23.68
N SER A 370 -15.73 -12.47 -23.61
CA SER A 370 -16.18 -13.87 -23.56
C SER A 370 -16.96 -14.25 -22.30
N ASP A 371 -16.78 -13.49 -21.21
CA ASP A 371 -17.45 -13.77 -19.93
C ASP A 371 -18.86 -13.19 -19.85
N PHE A 372 -19.26 -12.45 -20.87
CA PHE A 372 -20.61 -11.92 -21.01
C PHE A 372 -21.43 -12.81 -21.94
N SER A 373 -22.70 -12.99 -21.61
CA SER A 373 -23.63 -13.65 -22.54
C SER A 373 -23.70 -12.89 -23.87
N SER A 374 -23.97 -13.59 -24.93
CA SER A 374 -24.05 -13.00 -26.29
C SER A 374 -24.93 -11.75 -26.30
N GLY A 375 -24.40 -10.63 -26.74
CA GLY A 375 -25.10 -9.36 -26.73
C GLY A 375 -24.49 -8.32 -25.81
N TYR A 376 -23.47 -8.65 -25.02
CA TYR A 376 -22.69 -7.72 -24.23
C TYR A 376 -21.31 -7.53 -24.87
N THR A 377 -20.92 -6.31 -25.10
CA THR A 377 -19.50 -5.98 -25.22
C THR A 377 -19.08 -5.39 -23.90
N ALA A 378 -18.06 -5.94 -23.32
CA ALA A 378 -17.34 -5.22 -22.28
C ALA A 378 -17.14 -3.79 -22.77
N ILE A 379 -17.14 -2.79 -21.87
CA ILE A 379 -16.50 -1.52 -22.16
C ILE A 379 -15.08 -1.95 -22.48
N THR A 380 -14.84 -2.25 -23.73
CA THR A 380 -13.50 -2.58 -24.13
C THR A 380 -12.74 -1.32 -23.83
N ALA A 381 -11.91 -1.44 -22.90
CA ALA A 381 -10.77 -0.61 -22.78
C ALA A 381 -9.98 -0.69 -24.09
N ALA A 382 -10.55 -0.22 -25.14
CA ALA A 382 -9.78 0.02 -26.36
C ALA A 382 -8.60 0.91 -26.07
N SER A 383 -8.46 1.33 -24.81
CA SER A 383 -7.53 2.33 -24.48
C SER A 383 -6.82 2.17 -23.16
N GLY A 384 -7.36 1.54 -22.10
CA GLY A 384 -6.64 2.04 -21.04
C GLY A 384 -6.56 1.24 -19.76
N GLY A 385 -5.76 0.24 -19.72
CA GLY A 385 -5.24 -0.29 -18.47
C GLY A 385 -4.56 0.81 -17.67
N TRP A 386 -4.54 0.66 -16.38
CA TRP A 386 -3.77 1.49 -15.47
C TRP A 386 -2.27 1.41 -15.83
N ASN A 387 -1.42 2.15 -15.18
CA ASN A 387 0.04 2.14 -15.40
C ASN A 387 0.49 2.65 -16.79
N ARG A 388 -0.40 3.21 -17.59
CA ARG A 388 -0.07 3.86 -18.86
C ARG A 388 0.07 5.37 -18.69
N ASN A 389 0.79 5.99 -19.62
CA ASN A 389 0.89 7.44 -19.64
C ASN A 389 -0.45 8.07 -20.05
N ALA A 390 -0.78 9.21 -19.46
CA ALA A 390 -1.98 9.97 -19.78
C ALA A 390 -1.82 10.60 -21.17
N GLN A 391 -2.40 9.99 -22.19
CA GLN A 391 -2.35 10.49 -23.57
C GLN A 391 -3.56 10.00 -24.37
N GLY A 392 -4.66 10.73 -24.29
CA GLY A 392 -5.89 10.37 -24.97
C GLY A 392 -6.56 9.10 -24.44
N ILE A 393 -6.20 8.67 -23.24
CA ILE A 393 -6.66 7.42 -22.63
C ILE A 393 -7.89 7.66 -21.75
N THR A 394 -8.91 6.83 -21.89
CA THR A 394 -9.94 6.68 -20.87
C THR A 394 -9.57 5.48 -19.99
N PHE A 395 -9.16 5.77 -18.76
CA PHE A 395 -8.71 4.72 -17.85
C PHE A 395 -9.85 3.81 -17.41
N ASN A 396 -9.56 2.52 -17.32
CA ASN A 396 -10.49 1.52 -16.84
C ASN A 396 -10.92 1.78 -15.39
N VAL A 397 -12.11 1.31 -15.07
CA VAL A 397 -12.76 1.57 -13.80
C VAL A 397 -12.89 0.31 -12.98
N ILE A 398 -12.78 0.48 -11.66
CA ILE A 398 -13.00 -0.60 -10.70
C ILE A 398 -14.23 -0.38 -9.81
N GLY A 399 -14.77 0.84 -9.78
CA GLY A 399 -15.87 1.19 -8.88
C GLY A 399 -15.42 1.35 -7.44
N ASN A 400 -16.06 0.63 -6.54
CA ASN A 400 -15.74 0.58 -5.11
C ASN A 400 -15.26 -0.83 -4.77
N ASP A 401 -14.01 -0.95 -4.40
CA ASP A 401 -13.38 -2.25 -4.10
C ASP A 401 -12.64 -2.22 -2.76
N THR A 402 -12.54 -3.37 -2.11
CA THR A 402 -11.85 -3.49 -0.83
C THR A 402 -11.03 -4.77 -0.78
N TYR A 403 -9.74 -4.59 -0.56
CA TYR A 403 -8.77 -5.67 -0.44
C TYR A 403 -8.53 -5.95 1.04
N THR A 404 -8.74 -7.19 1.47
CA THR A 404 -8.37 -7.62 2.82
C THR A 404 -7.00 -8.26 2.76
N LEU A 405 -6.05 -7.74 3.54
CA LEU A 405 -4.73 -8.33 3.63
C LEU A 405 -4.77 -9.58 4.53
N THR A 406 -4.21 -10.66 4.04
CA THR A 406 -4.15 -11.95 4.73
C THR A 406 -2.85 -12.68 4.40
N ALA A 407 -2.67 -13.86 4.92
CA ALA A 407 -1.51 -14.74 4.68
C ALA A 407 -0.16 -14.18 5.14
N GLY A 408 -0.14 -13.08 5.89
CA GLY A 408 1.09 -12.64 6.55
C GLY A 408 1.55 -13.64 7.59
N ALA A 409 2.83 -13.93 7.64
CA ALA A 409 3.43 -14.88 8.57
C ALA A 409 4.68 -14.32 9.25
N ASP A 410 4.88 -14.74 10.50
CA ASP A 410 6.02 -14.38 11.33
C ASP A 410 7.14 -15.43 11.26
N TYR A 411 8.13 -15.27 12.14
CA TYR A 411 9.35 -16.10 12.20
C TYR A 411 9.08 -17.54 12.55
N SER A 412 8.85 -18.46 12.05
CA SER A 412 8.67 -19.89 12.27
C SER A 412 7.22 -20.38 12.14
N ALA A 413 7.12 -21.58 11.64
CA ALA A 413 5.84 -22.27 11.47
C ALA A 413 5.09 -22.52 12.80
N THR A 414 5.77 -22.44 13.94
CA THR A 414 5.16 -22.61 15.27
C THR A 414 4.69 -21.30 15.90
N GLY A 415 4.90 -20.17 15.20
CA GLY A 415 4.59 -18.84 15.69
C GLY A 415 5.69 -18.26 16.61
N GLY A 416 5.64 -16.95 16.80
CA GLY A 416 6.59 -16.20 17.60
C GLY A 416 7.72 -15.58 16.80
N TYR A 417 8.57 -14.87 17.53
CA TYR A 417 9.65 -14.06 16.96
C TYR A 417 11.00 -14.66 17.38
N THR A 418 11.41 -15.71 16.68
CA THR A 418 12.69 -16.38 16.90
C THR A 418 13.52 -16.32 15.63
N ALA A 419 14.81 -16.06 15.74
CA ALA A 419 15.72 -16.08 14.61
C ALA A 419 16.70 -17.23 14.72
N THR A 420 16.98 -17.90 13.61
CA THR A 420 18.01 -18.93 13.55
C THR A 420 19.40 -18.32 13.69
N LEU A 421 20.37 -19.13 14.13
CA LEU A 421 21.76 -18.69 14.21
C LEU A 421 22.29 -18.23 12.83
N GLY A 422 21.94 -18.95 11.76
CA GLY A 422 22.38 -18.62 10.40
C GLY A 422 21.89 -17.23 9.97
N ASN A 423 20.61 -16.97 10.18
CA ASN A 423 20.00 -15.68 9.81
C ASN A 423 20.57 -14.53 10.64
N LEU A 424 20.76 -14.72 11.95
CA LEU A 424 21.43 -13.72 12.80
C LEU A 424 22.86 -13.41 12.36
N ILE A 425 23.64 -14.44 12.02
CA ILE A 425 24.99 -14.25 11.50
C ILE A 425 24.97 -13.46 10.19
N THR A 426 24.03 -13.74 9.30
CA THR A 426 23.86 -13.01 8.04
C THR A 426 23.57 -11.53 8.30
N SER A 427 22.63 -11.24 9.19
CA SER A 427 22.27 -9.85 9.52
C SER A 427 23.43 -9.11 10.21
N TYR A 428 24.18 -9.75 11.12
CA TYR A 428 25.37 -9.12 11.71
C TYR A 428 26.51 -8.92 10.71
N ASN A 429 26.60 -9.72 9.64
CA ASN A 429 27.59 -9.52 8.58
C ASN A 429 27.42 -8.21 7.82
N LEU A 430 26.23 -7.62 7.82
CA LEU A 430 25.99 -6.30 7.23
C LEU A 430 26.86 -5.22 7.89
N PHE A 431 27.17 -5.39 9.18
CA PHE A 431 28.02 -4.45 9.92
C PHE A 431 29.52 -4.69 9.71
N LYS A 432 29.92 -5.61 8.85
CA LYS A 432 31.33 -5.95 8.62
C LYS A 432 32.09 -4.83 7.90
N ASN A 433 31.43 -4.14 6.96
CA ASN A 433 32.06 -3.11 6.16
C ASN A 433 32.10 -1.77 6.92
N LYS A 434 33.28 -1.41 7.43
CA LYS A 434 33.48 -0.17 8.18
C LYS A 434 33.44 1.09 7.33
N ASP A 435 33.66 0.96 6.01
CA ASP A 435 33.68 2.10 5.10
C ASP A 435 32.26 2.53 4.71
N GLU A 436 31.29 1.64 4.82
CA GLU A 436 29.88 1.88 4.55
C GLU A 436 29.06 2.20 5.80
N ILE A 437 29.35 1.49 6.90
CA ILE A 437 28.53 1.55 8.12
C ILE A 437 29.41 1.85 9.33
N ALA A 438 29.29 3.02 9.90
CA ALA A 438 29.93 3.38 11.16
C ALA A 438 29.25 2.67 12.33
N VAL A 439 30.01 2.02 13.20
CA VAL A 439 29.56 1.33 14.42
C VAL A 439 30.66 1.36 15.47
N ASP A 440 30.32 1.77 16.69
CA ASP A 440 31.22 1.74 17.87
C ASP A 440 30.96 0.51 18.74
N TYR A 441 29.70 0.06 18.83
CA TYR A 441 29.27 -1.05 19.68
C TYR A 441 28.42 -2.05 18.91
N LEU A 442 28.89 -3.30 18.87
CA LEU A 442 28.09 -4.43 18.39
C LEU A 442 27.40 -5.08 19.60
N LEU A 443 26.09 -4.95 19.67
CA LEU A 443 25.27 -5.48 20.76
C LEU A 443 24.82 -6.89 20.42
N MET A 444 25.20 -7.89 21.20
CA MET A 444 24.80 -9.28 20.98
C MET A 444 23.31 -9.51 21.22
N GLY A 445 22.70 -8.77 22.15
CA GLY A 445 21.38 -9.10 22.64
C GLY A 445 21.38 -10.43 23.43
N PRO A 446 20.26 -11.17 23.48
CA PRO A 446 20.18 -12.42 24.19
C PRO A 446 21.00 -13.52 23.53
N GLY A 447 21.38 -14.51 24.33
CA GLY A 447 21.84 -15.81 23.81
C GLY A 447 20.70 -16.57 23.13
N LEU A 448 21.06 -17.62 22.43
CA LEU A 448 20.11 -18.57 21.86
C LEU A 448 19.80 -19.69 22.88
N GLY A 449 18.75 -20.49 22.64
CA GLY A 449 18.37 -21.57 23.53
C GLY A 449 19.45 -22.65 23.71
N ASP A 450 20.36 -22.80 22.74
CA ASP A 450 21.50 -23.69 22.78
C ASP A 450 22.79 -22.94 23.08
N LYS A 451 23.63 -23.54 23.97
CA LYS A 451 24.91 -22.98 24.39
C LYS A 451 25.88 -22.83 23.21
N ALA A 452 26.02 -23.86 22.36
CA ALA A 452 26.94 -23.83 21.23
C ALA A 452 26.52 -22.76 20.19
N ALA A 453 25.23 -22.61 19.93
CA ALA A 453 24.72 -21.57 19.08
C ALA A 453 24.97 -20.16 19.65
N SER A 454 24.80 -19.99 20.97
CA SER A 454 25.11 -18.72 21.66
C SER A 454 26.58 -18.35 21.56
N GLN A 455 27.48 -19.34 21.77
CA GLN A 455 28.91 -19.16 21.61
C GLN A 455 29.31 -18.85 20.17
N SER A 456 28.66 -19.48 19.18
CA SER A 456 28.91 -19.22 17.76
C SER A 456 28.47 -17.78 17.37
N LYS A 457 27.33 -17.34 17.88
CA LYS A 457 26.88 -15.94 17.72
C LYS A 457 27.89 -14.96 18.32
N ALA A 458 28.30 -15.17 19.56
CA ALA A 458 29.33 -14.37 20.23
C ALA A 458 30.64 -14.35 19.44
N GLY A 459 31.12 -15.53 19.03
CA GLY A 459 32.34 -15.69 18.22
C GLY A 459 32.29 -14.90 16.92
N ARG A 460 31.09 -14.84 16.27
CA ARG A 460 30.93 -14.01 15.06
C ARG A 460 31.03 -12.50 15.32
N LEU A 461 30.40 -11.99 16.37
CA LEU A 461 30.53 -10.58 16.74
C LEU A 461 31.98 -10.20 17.09
N ILE A 462 32.67 -11.07 17.82
CA ILE A 462 34.11 -10.90 18.14
C ILE A 462 34.93 -10.87 16.85
N SER A 463 34.67 -11.77 15.90
CA SER A 463 35.35 -11.79 14.60
C SER A 463 35.13 -10.49 13.83
N ILE A 464 33.90 -9.99 13.75
CA ILE A 464 33.59 -8.71 13.08
C ILE A 464 34.34 -7.55 13.75
N ALA A 465 34.31 -7.45 15.08
CA ALA A 465 35.04 -6.42 15.81
C ALA A 465 36.56 -6.51 15.58
N GLY A 466 37.10 -7.76 15.56
CA GLY A 466 38.51 -8.01 15.28
C GLY A 466 38.94 -7.69 13.83
N GLU A 467 38.05 -7.88 12.86
CA GLU A 467 38.27 -7.48 11.46
C GLU A 467 38.18 -5.95 11.28
N ARG A 468 37.21 -5.32 11.89
CA ARG A 468 36.99 -3.86 11.80
C ARG A 468 38.04 -3.05 12.55
N LYS A 469 38.34 -3.42 13.78
CA LYS A 469 39.28 -2.73 14.71
C LYS A 469 38.84 -1.31 15.13
N ASP A 470 37.64 -0.92 14.85
CA ASP A 470 37.04 0.39 15.16
C ASP A 470 35.79 0.28 16.06
N CYS A 471 35.39 -0.93 16.43
CA CYS A 471 34.23 -1.17 17.27
C CYS A 471 34.49 -2.23 18.35
N MET A 472 33.62 -2.26 19.35
CA MET A 472 33.66 -3.19 20.47
C MET A 472 32.42 -4.11 20.43
N ALA A 473 32.62 -5.41 20.58
CA ALA A 473 31.52 -6.36 20.73
C ALA A 473 31.13 -6.51 22.21
N THR A 474 29.87 -6.28 22.54
CA THR A 474 29.30 -6.55 23.86
C THR A 474 28.61 -7.91 23.85
N ILE A 475 29.10 -8.81 24.69
CA ILE A 475 28.71 -10.23 24.68
C ILE A 475 27.98 -10.58 25.97
N SER A 476 26.85 -11.28 25.84
CA SER A 476 26.14 -11.89 26.97
C SER A 476 26.48 -13.37 27.08
N PRO A 477 27.01 -13.84 28.20
CA PRO A 477 27.29 -15.26 28.39
C PRO A 477 25.99 -16.06 28.43
N HIS A 478 26.00 -17.27 27.91
CA HIS A 478 24.89 -18.20 28.04
C HIS A 478 24.72 -18.62 29.50
N ARG A 479 23.46 -18.80 29.97
CA ARG A 479 23.19 -19.21 31.36
C ARG A 479 23.99 -20.43 31.81
N ALA A 480 24.14 -21.45 30.96
CA ALA A 480 24.91 -22.65 31.27
C ALA A 480 26.44 -22.41 31.36
N ASP A 481 26.94 -21.26 30.91
CA ASP A 481 28.32 -20.87 31.12
C ASP A 481 28.58 -20.33 32.54
N VAL A 482 27.53 -19.90 33.23
CA VAL A 482 27.65 -19.22 34.55
C VAL A 482 27.07 -20.05 35.68
N VAL A 483 25.96 -20.79 35.45
CA VAL A 483 25.17 -21.43 36.52
C VAL A 483 25.65 -22.85 36.82
N ASP A 484 26.22 -23.56 35.84
CA ASP A 484 26.73 -24.94 36.01
C ASP A 484 28.22 -25.02 36.39
N LEU A 485 28.86 -23.89 36.61
CA LEU A 485 30.21 -23.88 37.19
C LEU A 485 30.07 -24.24 38.67
N SER A 486 30.47 -25.46 39.01
CA SER A 486 30.65 -25.89 40.39
C SER A 486 31.51 -24.89 41.15
N LEU A 487 31.05 -24.44 42.31
CA LEU A 487 31.82 -23.57 43.21
C LEU A 487 33.24 -24.07 43.54
N ILE A 488 33.54 -25.34 43.24
CA ILE A 488 34.86 -25.95 43.39
C ILE A 488 35.88 -25.44 42.38
N HIS A 489 35.43 -24.88 41.26
CA HIS A 489 36.32 -24.31 40.22
C HIS A 489 36.48 -22.79 40.29
N ILE A 490 35.85 -22.14 41.23
CA ILE A 490 36.03 -20.73 41.52
C ILE A 490 37.08 -20.58 42.62
#